data_e2ceafeb4fc5a7ee38e189b7753c6d98
#
_entry.id   e2ceafeb4fc5a7ee38e189b7753c6d98
#
_cell.length_a   1.000
_cell.length_b   1.000
_cell.length_c   1.000
_cell.angle_alpha   90.00
_cell.angle_beta   90.00
_cell.angle_gamma   90.00
#
_symmetry.space_group_name_H-M   'P 1'
#
loop_
_entity.id
_entity.type
_entity.pdbx_description
1 polymer ?
#
loop_
_entity_poly.entity_id
_entity_poly.type
_entity_poly.pdbx_seq_one_letter_code
_entity_poly.pdbx_strand_id
1 'polypeptide(L)'
;MLITGASSGIGEELAWQLSHLGARLTLTARRRELLDALAQRITSSGKSTPLIIPADVTRAEDMPNAVAQSLQTYGKLDIVIANAGFGVVGAFKKLTVDDYRRQFETNVFGLLRTVYAALPAIEQAHGNVVLLGSVAGWAASPGASPYAMSKFAVRALANAITPELALSEVKVTLISPGFVNSNIRRVDNQGKFHQSAKEPIPARFVMATDRAVRQILGAIARGQREAIITGHGKALVALSRFAPWVLRIASRRIATTRGGYRTEPTTN
;
A
#
# COMPACT_ATOMS: atom_id res chain seq x y z
N MET A 1 -0.06 2.59 -16.98
CA MET A 1 -0.38 2.54 -15.53
C MET A 1 0.84 2.94 -14.72
N LEU A 2 0.66 3.62 -13.57
CA LEU A 2 1.76 3.99 -12.67
C LEU A 2 1.59 3.30 -11.31
N ILE A 3 2.67 2.69 -10.77
CA ILE A 3 2.67 1.97 -9.48
C ILE A 3 3.74 2.57 -8.59
N THR A 4 3.37 3.10 -7.42
CA THR A 4 4.33 3.55 -6.42
C THR A 4 4.69 2.42 -5.44
N GLY A 5 5.93 2.42 -4.93
CA GLY A 5 6.41 1.34 -4.05
C GLY A 5 6.56 -0.01 -4.76
N ALA A 6 6.90 0.01 -6.06
CA ALA A 6 6.98 -1.19 -6.90
C ALA A 6 8.21 -2.08 -6.65
N SER A 7 9.14 -1.67 -5.77
CA SER A 7 10.41 -2.40 -5.56
C SER A 7 10.28 -3.64 -4.66
N SER A 8 9.12 -3.94 -4.09
CA SER A 8 8.92 -5.13 -3.23
C SER A 8 7.46 -5.42 -2.93
N GLY A 9 7.19 -6.66 -2.51
CA GLY A 9 5.91 -7.10 -1.95
C GLY A 9 4.74 -6.95 -2.91
N ILE A 10 3.64 -6.32 -2.45
CA ILE A 10 2.43 -6.16 -3.27
C ILE A 10 2.69 -5.34 -4.54
N GLY A 11 3.47 -4.26 -4.45
CA GLY A 11 3.78 -3.42 -5.61
C GLY A 11 4.61 -4.12 -6.68
N GLU A 12 5.61 -4.91 -6.27
CA GLU A 12 6.42 -5.75 -7.16
C GLU A 12 5.56 -6.81 -7.86
N GLU A 13 4.73 -7.50 -7.11
CA GLU A 13 3.85 -8.54 -7.65
C GLU A 13 2.75 -7.98 -8.54
N LEU A 14 2.21 -6.78 -8.22
CA LEU A 14 1.30 -6.06 -9.12
C LEU A 14 1.96 -5.76 -10.46
N ALA A 15 3.20 -5.27 -10.44
CA ALA A 15 3.96 -5.00 -11.66
C ALA A 15 4.17 -6.28 -12.48
N TRP A 16 4.54 -7.38 -11.81
CA TRP A 16 4.72 -8.67 -12.44
C TRP A 16 3.46 -9.18 -13.13
N GLN A 17 2.34 -9.26 -12.40
CA GLN A 17 1.10 -9.80 -12.97
C GLN A 17 0.49 -8.87 -14.03
N LEU A 18 0.54 -7.55 -13.83
CA LEU A 18 0.04 -6.59 -14.82
C LEU A 18 0.85 -6.60 -16.12
N SER A 19 2.18 -6.80 -16.06
CA SER A 19 3.00 -6.96 -17.27
C SER A 19 2.57 -8.19 -18.07
N HIS A 20 2.19 -9.29 -17.40
CA HIS A 20 1.70 -10.51 -18.04
C HIS A 20 0.31 -10.34 -18.65
N LEU A 21 -0.48 -9.38 -18.15
CA LEU A 21 -1.76 -8.97 -18.75
C LEU A 21 -1.59 -7.92 -19.87
N GLY A 22 -0.34 -7.61 -20.27
CA GLY A 22 -0.06 -6.69 -21.37
C GLY A 22 -0.10 -5.20 -21.01
N ALA A 23 -0.11 -4.85 -19.72
CA ALA A 23 -0.10 -3.46 -19.29
C ALA A 23 1.26 -2.80 -19.55
N ARG A 24 1.24 -1.55 -20.05
CA ARG A 24 2.42 -0.65 -20.07
C ARG A 24 2.57 0.00 -18.71
N LEU A 25 3.73 -0.18 -18.07
CA LEU A 25 3.94 0.13 -16.67
C LEU A 25 5.00 1.21 -16.46
N THR A 26 4.70 2.17 -15.61
CA THR A 26 5.67 3.04 -14.94
C THR A 26 5.80 2.58 -13.49
N LEU A 27 7.02 2.21 -13.09
CA LEU A 27 7.31 1.68 -11.78
C LEU A 27 8.17 2.67 -10.99
N THR A 28 7.69 3.08 -9.82
CA THR A 28 8.41 4.02 -8.97
C THR A 28 8.68 3.46 -7.58
N ALA A 29 9.87 3.68 -7.08
CA ALA A 29 10.31 3.44 -5.71
C ALA A 29 11.67 4.11 -5.47
N ARG A 30 12.11 4.18 -4.20
CA ARG A 30 13.42 4.76 -3.84
C ARG A 30 14.62 3.91 -4.27
N ARG A 31 14.46 2.57 -4.27
CA ARG A 31 15.55 1.61 -4.55
C ARG A 31 15.57 1.29 -6.04
N ARG A 32 16.44 1.99 -6.77
CA ARG A 32 16.59 1.84 -8.21
C ARG A 32 17.00 0.42 -8.61
N GLU A 33 17.96 -0.14 -7.92
CA GLU A 33 18.51 -1.47 -8.19
C GLU A 33 17.45 -2.58 -8.17
N LEU A 34 16.46 -2.47 -7.31
CA LEU A 34 15.35 -3.44 -7.24
C LEU A 34 14.32 -3.22 -8.34
N LEU A 35 14.13 -1.97 -8.78
CA LEU A 35 13.27 -1.68 -9.92
C LEU A 35 13.91 -2.18 -11.21
N ASP A 36 15.21 -1.97 -11.39
CA ASP A 36 15.97 -2.44 -12.56
C ASP A 36 15.95 -3.98 -12.63
N ALA A 37 16.16 -4.68 -11.50
CA ALA A 37 16.06 -6.14 -11.42
C ALA A 37 14.64 -6.64 -11.78
N LEU A 38 13.59 -5.96 -11.30
CA LEU A 38 12.21 -6.29 -11.66
C LEU A 38 11.94 -6.05 -13.16
N ALA A 39 12.41 -4.93 -13.71
CA ALA A 39 12.27 -4.62 -15.12
C ALA A 39 12.97 -5.67 -15.99
N GLN A 40 14.18 -6.07 -15.63
CA GLN A 40 14.92 -7.13 -16.32
C GLN A 40 14.16 -8.45 -16.27
N ARG A 41 13.63 -8.84 -15.10
CA ARG A 41 12.82 -10.06 -14.94
C ARG A 41 11.58 -10.05 -15.84
N ILE A 42 10.86 -8.92 -15.90
CA ILE A 42 9.68 -8.74 -16.76
C ILE A 42 10.08 -8.86 -18.24
N THR A 43 11.12 -8.16 -18.66
CA THR A 43 11.58 -8.16 -20.07
C THR A 43 12.06 -9.55 -20.48
N SER A 44 12.80 -10.25 -19.63
CA SER A 44 13.28 -11.63 -19.88
C SER A 44 12.14 -12.64 -19.97
N SER A 45 10.95 -12.32 -19.44
CA SER A 45 9.75 -13.16 -19.63
C SER A 45 8.98 -12.87 -20.94
N GLY A 46 9.56 -12.06 -21.85
CA GLY A 46 8.96 -11.69 -23.13
C GLY A 46 7.87 -10.62 -23.02
N LYS A 47 7.82 -9.86 -21.92
CA LYS A 47 6.86 -8.77 -21.72
C LYS A 47 7.50 -7.41 -21.98
N SER A 48 6.66 -6.38 -22.23
CA SER A 48 7.13 -5.02 -22.46
C SER A 48 7.94 -4.51 -21.29
N THR A 49 9.12 -3.95 -21.57
CA THR A 49 9.99 -3.35 -20.54
C THR A 49 9.26 -2.18 -19.86
N PRO A 50 9.10 -2.20 -18.55
CA PRO A 50 8.48 -1.09 -17.83
C PRO A 50 9.40 0.14 -17.79
N LEU A 51 8.81 1.32 -17.74
CA LEU A 51 9.53 2.57 -17.47
C LEU A 51 9.87 2.61 -15.97
N ILE A 52 11.16 2.75 -15.67
CA ILE A 52 11.65 2.83 -14.28
C ILE A 52 11.98 4.27 -13.93
N ILE A 53 11.36 4.76 -12.87
CA ILE A 53 11.59 6.12 -12.36
C ILE A 53 11.85 6.05 -10.85
N PRO A 54 13.11 6.14 -10.42
CA PRO A 54 13.42 6.26 -8.99
C PRO A 54 12.76 7.50 -8.41
N ALA A 55 11.96 7.33 -7.37
CA ALA A 55 11.19 8.42 -6.79
C ALA A 55 10.86 8.13 -5.31
N ASP A 56 10.80 9.19 -4.50
CA ASP A 56 10.34 9.16 -3.12
C ASP A 56 9.04 9.96 -3.01
N VAL A 57 7.95 9.28 -2.66
CA VAL A 57 6.62 9.91 -2.53
C VAL A 57 6.57 11.01 -1.45
N THR A 58 7.60 11.11 -0.61
CA THR A 58 7.72 12.17 0.41
C THR A 58 8.29 13.46 -0.16
N ARG A 59 8.89 13.43 -1.35
CA ARG A 59 9.42 14.61 -2.05
C ARG A 59 8.37 15.21 -2.97
N ALA A 60 8.19 16.51 -2.92
CA ALA A 60 7.10 17.20 -3.63
C ALA A 60 7.18 17.01 -5.16
N GLU A 61 8.39 17.09 -5.73
CA GLU A 61 8.62 17.08 -7.18
C GLU A 61 8.66 15.68 -7.80
N ASP A 62 8.87 14.64 -6.99
CA ASP A 62 9.13 13.32 -7.54
C ASP A 62 7.90 12.72 -8.25
N MET A 63 6.70 12.92 -7.69
CA MET A 63 5.48 12.38 -8.31
C MET A 63 5.06 13.15 -9.56
N PRO A 64 5.04 14.49 -9.60
CA PRO A 64 4.85 15.26 -10.84
C PRO A 64 5.82 14.82 -11.95
N ASN A 65 7.11 14.70 -11.64
CA ASN A 65 8.12 14.25 -12.59
C ASN A 65 7.87 12.83 -13.12
N ALA A 66 7.48 11.90 -12.24
CA ALA A 66 7.17 10.52 -12.63
C ALA A 66 5.94 10.44 -13.54
N VAL A 67 4.92 11.22 -13.27
CA VAL A 67 3.73 11.31 -14.12
C VAL A 67 4.06 11.92 -15.47
N ALA A 68 4.82 13.02 -15.49
CA ALA A 68 5.24 13.69 -16.74
C ALA A 68 6.01 12.73 -17.67
N GLN A 69 7.00 12.00 -17.14
CA GLN A 69 7.77 11.01 -17.90
C GLN A 69 6.89 9.84 -18.37
N SER A 70 5.93 9.39 -17.52
CA SER A 70 4.97 8.36 -17.91
C SER A 70 4.11 8.81 -19.10
N LEU A 71 3.62 10.03 -19.08
CA LEU A 71 2.83 10.62 -20.16
C LEU A 71 3.65 10.82 -21.43
N GLN A 72 4.89 11.28 -21.31
CA GLN A 72 5.81 11.42 -22.43
C GLN A 72 6.06 10.07 -23.11
N THR A 73 6.19 8.99 -22.34
CA THR A 73 6.51 7.65 -22.85
C THR A 73 5.29 6.95 -23.44
N TYR A 74 4.13 7.07 -22.80
CA TYR A 74 2.95 6.25 -23.12
C TYR A 74 1.76 7.04 -23.65
N GLY A 75 1.80 8.36 -23.63
CA GLY A 75 0.76 9.26 -24.12
C GLY A 75 -0.47 9.39 -23.20
N LYS A 76 -0.69 8.44 -22.29
CA LYS A 76 -1.84 8.44 -21.36
C LYS A 76 -1.57 7.67 -20.07
N LEU A 77 -2.38 7.95 -19.06
CA LEU A 77 -2.34 7.27 -17.77
C LEU A 77 -3.75 6.81 -17.36
N ASP A 78 -4.04 5.53 -17.54
CA ASP A 78 -5.39 4.97 -17.26
C ASP A 78 -5.58 4.58 -15.79
N ILE A 79 -4.51 4.16 -15.09
CA ILE A 79 -4.59 3.72 -13.69
C ILE A 79 -3.37 4.20 -12.93
N VAL A 80 -3.60 4.80 -11.76
CA VAL A 80 -2.57 5.06 -10.76
C VAL A 80 -2.80 4.17 -9.54
N ILE A 81 -1.74 3.46 -9.09
CA ILE A 81 -1.78 2.61 -7.90
C ILE A 81 -0.87 3.23 -6.84
N ALA A 82 -1.47 3.97 -5.91
CA ALA A 82 -0.80 4.58 -4.77
C ALA A 82 -0.56 3.51 -3.69
N ASN A 83 0.52 2.73 -3.88
CA ASN A 83 0.85 1.57 -3.05
C ASN A 83 2.00 1.84 -2.08
N ALA A 84 2.87 2.81 -2.32
CA ALA A 84 4.00 3.12 -1.45
C ALA A 84 3.58 3.31 0.01
N GLY A 85 4.27 2.62 0.92
CA GLY A 85 3.96 2.69 2.34
C GLY A 85 4.81 1.77 3.18
N PHE A 86 4.87 2.06 4.47
CA PHE A 86 5.51 1.22 5.49
C PHE A 86 4.71 1.28 6.79
N GLY A 87 5.14 0.55 7.83
CA GLY A 87 4.45 0.49 9.10
C GLY A 87 5.34 0.88 10.27
N VAL A 88 4.98 1.92 11.01
CA VAL A 88 5.54 2.26 12.30
C VAL A 88 4.75 1.54 13.39
N VAL A 89 5.45 0.77 14.22
CA VAL A 89 4.88 -0.01 15.31
C VAL A 89 5.68 0.17 16.60
N GLY A 90 5.01 0.15 17.74
CA GLY A 90 5.62 0.27 19.05
C GLY A 90 4.58 0.52 20.13
N ALA A 91 4.95 0.35 21.39
CA ALA A 91 4.11 0.75 22.50
C ALA A 91 3.91 2.26 22.50
N PHE A 92 2.69 2.74 22.74
CA PHE A 92 2.35 4.17 22.72
C PHE A 92 3.32 5.03 23.57
N LYS A 93 3.70 4.54 24.74
CA LYS A 93 4.65 5.21 25.65
C LYS A 93 6.08 5.34 25.11
N LYS A 94 6.44 4.56 24.06
CA LYS A 94 7.77 4.55 23.45
C LYS A 94 7.80 5.27 22.10
N LEU A 95 6.65 5.58 21.55
CA LEU A 95 6.51 6.30 20.28
C LEU A 95 6.54 7.80 20.51
N THR A 96 7.12 8.53 19.57
CA THR A 96 7.20 9.98 19.55
C THR A 96 6.25 10.56 18.50
N VAL A 97 5.94 11.84 18.58
CA VAL A 97 5.16 12.55 17.55
C VAL A 97 5.83 12.44 16.17
N ASP A 98 7.16 12.41 16.12
CA ASP A 98 7.89 12.28 14.86
C ASP A 98 7.73 10.90 14.22
N ASP A 99 7.48 9.83 15.00
CA ASP A 99 7.10 8.54 14.46
C ASP A 99 5.75 8.61 13.72
N TYR A 100 4.78 9.34 14.25
CA TYR A 100 3.51 9.59 13.58
C TYR A 100 3.69 10.47 12.33
N ARG A 101 4.50 11.53 12.41
CA ARG A 101 4.79 12.39 11.25
C ARG A 101 5.39 11.58 10.10
N ARG A 102 6.43 10.76 10.36
CA ARG A 102 7.04 9.88 9.34
C ARG A 102 6.04 8.91 8.72
N GLN A 103 5.20 8.30 9.56
CA GLN A 103 4.17 7.39 9.10
C GLN A 103 3.18 8.08 8.16
N PHE A 104 2.71 9.27 8.54
CA PHE A 104 1.77 10.07 7.76
C PHE A 104 2.42 10.63 6.51
N GLU A 105 3.67 11.08 6.60
CA GLU A 105 4.40 11.65 5.46
C GLU A 105 4.44 10.68 4.27
N THR A 106 4.71 9.40 4.53
CA THR A 106 4.71 8.40 3.47
C THR A 106 3.30 7.91 3.12
N ASN A 107 2.53 7.43 4.13
CA ASN A 107 1.30 6.67 3.87
C ASN A 107 0.10 7.55 3.53
N VAL A 108 0.12 8.83 3.91
CA VAL A 108 -0.98 9.78 3.68
C VAL A 108 -0.56 10.86 2.70
N PHE A 109 0.44 11.67 3.05
CA PHE A 109 0.84 12.78 2.19
C PHE A 109 1.53 12.31 0.90
N GLY A 110 2.36 11.26 0.96
CA GLY A 110 2.94 10.64 -0.23
C GLY A 110 1.89 10.03 -1.16
N LEU A 111 0.84 9.41 -0.58
CA LEU A 111 -0.31 8.94 -1.35
C LEU A 111 -1.06 10.12 -1.99
N LEU A 112 -1.31 11.19 -1.26
CA LEU A 112 -1.96 12.40 -1.77
C LEU A 112 -1.15 13.02 -2.92
N ARG A 113 0.18 13.19 -2.77
CA ARG A 113 1.05 13.70 -3.85
C ARG A 113 0.95 12.81 -5.10
N THR A 114 0.91 11.50 -4.92
CA THR A 114 0.75 10.55 -6.03
C THR A 114 -0.60 10.75 -6.74
N VAL A 115 -1.68 10.87 -5.98
CA VAL A 115 -3.03 11.08 -6.55
C VAL A 115 -3.12 12.43 -7.25
N TYR A 116 -2.74 13.53 -6.58
CA TYR A 116 -2.82 14.87 -7.18
C TYR A 116 -1.99 15.00 -8.46
N ALA A 117 -0.77 14.44 -8.48
CA ALA A 117 0.06 14.47 -9.68
C ALA A 117 -0.57 13.70 -10.85
N ALA A 118 -1.23 12.58 -10.58
CA ALA A 118 -1.82 11.73 -11.60
C ALA A 118 -3.22 12.15 -12.04
N LEU A 119 -3.96 12.88 -11.18
CA LEU A 119 -5.38 13.13 -11.34
C LEU A 119 -5.78 13.75 -12.68
N PRO A 120 -5.10 14.80 -13.19
CA PRO A 120 -5.47 15.38 -14.48
C PRO A 120 -5.42 14.38 -15.64
N ALA A 121 -4.42 13.50 -15.65
CA ALA A 121 -4.27 12.49 -16.68
C ALA A 121 -5.29 11.33 -16.50
N ILE A 122 -5.61 11.00 -15.26
CA ILE A 122 -6.64 9.99 -14.93
C ILE A 122 -8.04 10.49 -15.31
N GLU A 123 -8.35 11.77 -15.08
CA GLU A 123 -9.62 12.39 -15.51
C GLU A 123 -9.75 12.37 -17.05
N GLN A 124 -8.71 12.77 -17.76
CA GLN A 124 -8.69 12.72 -19.21
C GLN A 124 -8.89 11.30 -19.77
N ALA A 125 -8.45 10.29 -19.05
CA ALA A 125 -8.58 8.87 -19.43
C ALA A 125 -9.85 8.19 -18.91
N HIS A 126 -10.71 8.87 -18.13
CA HIS A 126 -11.82 8.29 -17.35
C HIS A 126 -11.35 7.04 -16.59
N GLY A 127 -10.20 7.18 -15.93
CA GLY A 127 -9.40 6.08 -15.41
C GLY A 127 -9.77 5.64 -13.99
N ASN A 128 -8.78 5.05 -13.30
CA ASN A 128 -8.97 4.52 -11.95
C ASN A 128 -7.85 4.96 -11.00
N VAL A 129 -8.21 5.51 -9.86
CA VAL A 129 -7.32 5.77 -8.72
C VAL A 129 -7.42 4.61 -7.74
N VAL A 130 -6.34 3.85 -7.58
CA VAL A 130 -6.27 2.70 -6.67
C VAL A 130 -5.45 3.09 -5.43
N LEU A 131 -6.08 3.02 -4.27
CA LEU A 131 -5.49 3.39 -2.97
C LEU A 131 -5.22 2.15 -2.13
N LEU A 132 -3.96 1.94 -1.71
CA LEU A 132 -3.60 0.83 -0.82
C LEU A 132 -3.85 1.20 0.64
N GLY A 133 -5.01 0.80 1.12
CA GLY A 133 -5.39 0.81 2.52
C GLY A 133 -4.80 -0.36 3.32
N SER A 134 -5.56 -0.86 4.27
CA SER A 134 -5.32 -2.06 5.09
C SER A 134 -6.55 -2.37 5.92
N VAL A 135 -6.71 -3.60 6.38
CA VAL A 135 -7.67 -3.93 7.45
C VAL A 135 -7.39 -3.15 8.74
N ALA A 136 -6.16 -2.64 8.93
CA ALA A 136 -5.83 -1.70 10.01
C ALA A 136 -6.53 -0.35 9.90
N GLY A 137 -7.11 0.00 8.75
CA GLY A 137 -8.01 1.16 8.56
C GLY A 137 -9.47 0.88 8.98
N TRP A 138 -9.75 -0.30 9.51
CA TRP A 138 -11.06 -0.72 10.02
C TRP A 138 -11.03 -1.06 11.49
N ALA A 139 -9.94 -1.67 11.95
CA ALA A 139 -9.72 -2.06 13.33
C ALA A 139 -8.26 -1.81 13.71
N ALA A 140 -8.06 -0.93 14.68
CA ALA A 140 -6.73 -0.68 15.23
C ALA A 140 -6.36 -1.78 16.23
N SER A 141 -5.08 -2.17 16.22
CA SER A 141 -4.53 -3.08 17.22
C SER A 141 -3.54 -2.37 18.13
N PRO A 142 -3.40 -2.80 19.39
CA PRO A 142 -2.36 -2.29 20.27
C PRO A 142 -0.98 -2.40 19.64
N GLY A 143 -0.14 -1.38 19.83
CA GLY A 143 1.21 -1.31 19.28
C GLY A 143 1.31 -0.89 17.81
N ALA A 144 0.21 -0.53 17.16
CA ALA A 144 0.20 -0.11 15.75
C ALA A 144 -0.52 1.21 15.52
N SER A 145 -0.56 2.10 16.52
CA SER A 145 -1.34 3.34 16.45
C SER A 145 -0.96 4.26 15.27
N PRO A 146 0.34 4.54 14.96
CA PRO A 146 0.65 5.38 13.81
C PRO A 146 0.20 4.77 12.49
N TYR A 147 0.46 3.47 12.32
CA TYR A 147 0.06 2.75 11.11
C TYR A 147 -1.46 2.71 10.96
N ALA A 148 -2.18 2.33 12.02
CA ALA A 148 -3.65 2.30 11.98
C ALA A 148 -4.23 3.68 11.65
N MET A 149 -3.79 4.75 12.34
CA MET A 149 -4.22 6.13 12.05
C MET A 149 -4.02 6.48 10.57
N SER A 150 -2.85 6.18 9.99
CA SER A 150 -2.58 6.45 8.57
C SER A 150 -3.53 5.68 7.63
N LYS A 151 -3.87 4.43 7.97
CA LYS A 151 -4.77 3.61 7.13
C LYS A 151 -6.25 3.97 7.33
N PHE A 152 -6.65 4.47 8.49
CA PHE A 152 -7.96 5.12 8.69
C PHE A 152 -8.06 6.40 7.87
N ALA A 153 -7.01 7.23 7.84
CA ALA A 153 -6.96 8.44 7.01
C ALA A 153 -7.10 8.13 5.52
N VAL A 154 -6.38 7.14 5.00
CA VAL A 154 -6.50 6.68 3.60
C VAL A 154 -7.91 6.19 3.28
N ARG A 155 -8.55 5.46 4.20
CA ARG A 155 -9.94 5.00 4.02
C ARG A 155 -10.92 6.17 4.04
N ALA A 156 -10.76 7.12 4.95
CA ALA A 156 -11.58 8.32 5.01
C ALA A 156 -11.47 9.13 3.72
N LEU A 157 -10.23 9.32 3.21
CA LEU A 157 -9.97 9.95 1.92
C LEU A 157 -10.72 9.23 0.79
N ALA A 158 -10.56 7.90 0.67
CA ALA A 158 -11.21 7.12 -0.38
C ALA A 158 -12.73 7.32 -0.38
N ASN A 159 -13.34 7.30 0.80
CA ASN A 159 -14.79 7.49 0.94
C ASN A 159 -15.24 8.92 0.52
N ALA A 160 -14.43 9.93 0.86
CA ALA A 160 -14.74 11.32 0.52
C ALA A 160 -14.60 11.60 -0.99
N ILE A 161 -13.47 11.20 -1.60
CA ILE A 161 -13.19 11.53 -3.00
C ILE A 161 -13.95 10.64 -4.01
N THR A 162 -14.45 9.48 -3.62
CA THR A 162 -15.20 8.60 -4.53
C THR A 162 -16.40 9.28 -5.17
N PRO A 163 -17.31 9.92 -4.43
CA PRO A 163 -18.43 10.62 -5.05
C PRO A 163 -18.01 11.89 -5.82
N GLU A 164 -16.95 12.58 -5.38
CA GLU A 164 -16.44 13.77 -6.05
C GLU A 164 -15.87 13.43 -7.42
N LEU A 165 -15.01 12.42 -7.51
CA LEU A 165 -14.35 12.01 -8.75
C LEU A 165 -15.29 11.25 -9.71
N ALA A 166 -16.38 10.70 -9.21
CA ALA A 166 -17.41 10.10 -10.06
C ALA A 166 -18.05 11.11 -11.02
N LEU A 167 -18.03 12.40 -10.70
CA LEU A 167 -18.51 13.48 -11.59
C LEU A 167 -17.62 13.61 -12.85
N SER A 168 -16.34 13.27 -12.76
CA SER A 168 -15.39 13.20 -13.87
C SER A 168 -15.24 11.78 -14.44
N GLU A 169 -16.17 10.86 -14.12
CA GLU A 169 -16.15 9.44 -14.52
C GLU A 169 -14.89 8.67 -14.05
N VAL A 170 -14.17 9.22 -13.07
CA VAL A 170 -13.01 8.56 -12.46
C VAL A 170 -13.45 7.57 -11.40
N LYS A 171 -12.96 6.33 -11.51
CA LYS A 171 -13.18 5.31 -10.49
C LYS A 171 -12.17 5.47 -9.35
N VAL A 172 -12.62 5.19 -8.13
CA VAL A 172 -11.74 5.09 -6.96
C VAL A 172 -11.90 3.69 -6.37
N THR A 173 -10.79 2.99 -6.21
CA THR A 173 -10.76 1.63 -5.64
C THR A 173 -9.88 1.62 -4.40
N LEU A 174 -10.49 1.44 -3.22
CA LEU A 174 -9.76 1.21 -1.97
C LEU A 174 -9.49 -0.28 -1.80
N ILE A 175 -8.23 -0.65 -1.73
CA ILE A 175 -7.79 -2.02 -1.44
C ILE A 175 -7.36 -2.11 0.02
N SER A 176 -7.99 -3.01 0.79
CA SER A 176 -7.71 -3.23 2.21
C SER A 176 -7.15 -4.65 2.44
N PRO A 177 -5.83 -4.87 2.26
CA PRO A 177 -5.22 -6.16 2.56
C PRO A 177 -5.22 -6.47 4.06
N GLY A 178 -5.38 -7.77 4.40
CA GLY A 178 -5.01 -8.29 5.70
C GLY A 178 -3.52 -8.66 5.75
N PHE A 179 -3.19 -9.80 6.36
CA PHE A 179 -1.80 -10.26 6.39
C PHE A 179 -1.42 -10.92 5.06
N VAL A 180 -0.61 -10.21 4.28
CA VAL A 180 -0.03 -10.67 3.01
C VAL A 180 1.48 -10.82 3.20
N ASN A 181 2.08 -11.81 2.57
CA ASN A 181 3.54 -11.98 2.57
C ASN A 181 4.19 -10.79 1.85
N SER A 182 4.82 -9.91 2.61
CA SER A 182 5.45 -8.69 2.10
C SER A 182 6.54 -8.21 3.03
N ASN A 183 7.43 -7.36 2.52
CA ASN A 183 8.55 -6.81 3.29
C ASN A 183 8.14 -5.74 4.32
N ILE A 184 6.87 -5.35 4.39
CA ILE A 184 6.39 -4.26 5.26
C ILE A 184 6.73 -4.48 6.74
N ARG A 185 6.71 -5.75 7.20
CA ARG A 185 7.02 -6.11 8.59
C ARG A 185 8.51 -6.34 8.86
N ARG A 186 9.35 -6.23 7.82
CA ARG A 186 10.82 -6.26 7.91
C ARG A 186 11.43 -4.87 7.78
N VAL A 187 10.61 -3.85 7.67
CA VAL A 187 11.02 -2.45 7.64
C VAL A 187 10.88 -1.90 9.06
N ASP A 188 11.90 -1.22 9.57
CA ASP A 188 11.88 -0.59 10.89
C ASP A 188 11.07 0.74 10.88
N ASN A 189 10.98 1.38 12.04
CA ASN A 189 10.27 2.64 12.18
C ASN A 189 10.92 3.82 11.45
N GLN A 190 12.17 3.65 10.97
CA GLN A 190 12.89 4.63 10.15
C GLN A 190 12.70 4.37 8.64
N GLY A 191 11.98 3.32 8.26
CA GLY A 191 11.79 2.94 6.86
C GLY A 191 12.95 2.15 6.25
N LYS A 192 13.87 1.60 7.08
CA LYS A 192 15.00 0.77 6.65
C LYS A 192 14.63 -0.71 6.67
N PHE A 193 14.98 -1.42 5.61
CA PHE A 193 14.73 -2.85 5.48
C PHE A 193 15.79 -3.68 6.23
N HIS A 194 15.35 -4.71 6.97
CA HIS A 194 16.19 -5.65 7.71
C HIS A 194 15.94 -7.08 7.24
N GLN A 195 16.90 -7.67 6.56
CA GLN A 195 16.78 -9.01 6.01
C GLN A 195 16.60 -10.09 7.11
N SER A 196 17.24 -9.91 8.25
CA SER A 196 17.19 -10.84 9.40
C SER A 196 15.92 -10.73 10.24
N ALA A 197 15.07 -9.70 10.00
CA ALA A 197 13.85 -9.51 10.78
C ALA A 197 12.88 -10.69 10.57
N LYS A 198 12.48 -11.33 11.67
CA LYS A 198 11.54 -12.46 11.65
C LYS A 198 10.12 -11.99 11.37
N GLU A 199 9.36 -12.78 10.62
CA GLU A 199 7.93 -12.58 10.42
C GLU A 199 7.18 -12.87 11.74
N PRO A 200 6.50 -11.88 12.35
CA PRO A 200 5.84 -12.07 13.64
C PRO A 200 4.48 -12.76 13.53
N ILE A 201 3.95 -12.89 12.32
CA ILE A 201 2.63 -13.48 12.08
C ILE A 201 2.80 -14.95 11.71
N PRO A 202 2.08 -15.88 12.35
CA PRO A 202 2.11 -17.29 11.97
C PRO A 202 1.76 -17.50 10.50
N ALA A 203 2.54 -18.33 9.79
CA ALA A 203 2.43 -18.53 8.34
C ALA A 203 1.00 -18.87 7.88
N ARG A 204 0.23 -19.62 8.68
CA ARG A 204 -1.18 -19.98 8.38
C ARG A 204 -2.12 -18.77 8.22
N PHE A 205 -1.77 -17.60 8.75
CA PHE A 205 -2.54 -16.38 8.62
C PHE A 205 -1.99 -15.43 7.54
N VAL A 206 -0.87 -15.76 6.94
CA VAL A 206 -0.23 -14.93 5.92
C VAL A 206 -0.62 -15.45 4.53
N MET A 207 -1.32 -14.64 3.75
CA MET A 207 -1.68 -14.96 2.38
C MET A 207 -0.45 -14.77 1.48
N ALA A 208 -0.23 -15.69 0.53
CA ALA A 208 0.78 -15.53 -0.50
C ALA A 208 0.51 -14.29 -1.36
N THR A 209 1.57 -13.57 -1.73
CA THR A 209 1.48 -12.27 -2.41
C THR A 209 0.81 -12.38 -3.77
N ASP A 210 1.15 -13.43 -4.53
CA ASP A 210 0.55 -13.72 -5.84
C ASP A 210 -0.97 -13.92 -5.77
N ARG A 211 -1.44 -14.64 -4.76
CA ARG A 211 -2.88 -14.86 -4.52
C ARG A 211 -3.59 -13.57 -4.10
N ALA A 212 -2.93 -12.76 -3.27
CA ALA A 212 -3.47 -11.47 -2.85
C ALA A 212 -3.62 -10.53 -4.05
N VAL A 213 -2.58 -10.44 -4.89
CA VAL A 213 -2.57 -9.59 -6.08
C VAL A 213 -3.61 -10.03 -7.10
N ARG A 214 -3.81 -11.33 -7.35
CA ARG A 214 -4.93 -11.79 -8.19
C ARG A 214 -6.29 -11.27 -7.71
N GLN A 215 -6.53 -11.27 -6.40
CA GLN A 215 -7.77 -10.69 -5.85
C GLN A 215 -7.84 -9.18 -6.04
N ILE A 216 -6.72 -8.47 -5.85
CA ILE A 216 -6.62 -7.02 -6.07
C ILE A 216 -6.94 -6.69 -7.52
N LEU A 217 -6.30 -7.35 -8.48
CA LEU A 217 -6.53 -7.14 -9.91
C LEU A 217 -7.98 -7.44 -10.30
N GLY A 218 -8.56 -8.50 -9.75
CA GLY A 218 -9.98 -8.79 -9.94
C GLY A 218 -10.91 -7.70 -9.38
N ALA A 219 -10.56 -7.06 -8.26
CA ALA A 219 -11.32 -5.94 -7.70
C ALA A 219 -11.21 -4.69 -8.59
N ILE A 220 -10.00 -4.37 -9.05
CA ILE A 220 -9.73 -3.25 -9.96
C ILE A 220 -10.50 -3.44 -11.28
N ALA A 221 -10.43 -4.62 -11.88
CA ALA A 221 -11.11 -4.93 -13.15
C ALA A 221 -12.64 -4.80 -13.05
N ARG A 222 -13.23 -5.18 -11.91
CA ARG A 222 -14.67 -5.03 -11.65
C ARG A 222 -15.08 -3.61 -11.23
N GLY A 223 -14.15 -2.67 -11.11
CA GLY A 223 -14.41 -1.31 -10.63
C GLY A 223 -15.00 -1.26 -9.22
N GLN A 224 -14.58 -2.18 -8.33
CA GLN A 224 -15.08 -2.20 -6.96
C GLN A 224 -14.58 -0.97 -6.20
N ARG A 225 -15.50 -0.26 -5.53
CA ARG A 225 -15.15 0.90 -4.69
C ARG A 225 -14.24 0.51 -3.53
N GLU A 226 -14.47 -0.67 -2.97
CA GLU A 226 -13.69 -1.20 -1.86
C GLU A 226 -13.56 -2.72 -1.94
N ALA A 227 -12.35 -3.23 -1.69
CA ALA A 227 -12.07 -4.65 -1.65
C ALA A 227 -11.21 -5.03 -0.43
N ILE A 228 -11.75 -5.89 0.43
CA ILE A 228 -11.02 -6.47 1.55
C ILE A 228 -10.38 -7.77 1.06
N ILE A 229 -9.06 -7.78 1.08
CA ILE A 229 -8.27 -8.92 0.63
C ILE A 229 -7.92 -9.79 1.84
N THR A 230 -8.12 -11.06 1.77
CA THR A 230 -7.94 -12.10 2.78
C THR A 230 -9.22 -12.44 3.56
N GLY A 231 -9.42 -13.74 3.83
CA GLY A 231 -10.60 -14.23 4.58
C GLY A 231 -10.63 -13.71 6.02
N HIS A 232 -9.49 -13.76 6.72
CA HIS A 232 -9.39 -13.22 8.08
C HIS A 232 -9.59 -11.69 8.13
N GLY A 233 -9.19 -10.98 7.08
CA GLY A 233 -9.44 -9.54 6.95
C GLY A 233 -10.94 -9.24 6.84
N LYS A 234 -11.67 -10.01 6.03
CA LYS A 234 -13.14 -9.91 5.92
C LYS A 234 -13.82 -10.16 7.26
N ALA A 235 -13.38 -11.20 7.99
CA ALA A 235 -13.91 -11.50 9.33
C ALA A 235 -13.62 -10.36 10.31
N LEU A 236 -12.41 -9.81 10.33
CA LEU A 236 -12.04 -8.68 11.18
C LEU A 236 -12.90 -7.44 10.90
N VAL A 237 -13.11 -7.12 9.62
CA VAL A 237 -13.94 -5.98 9.21
C VAL A 237 -15.40 -6.22 9.59
N ALA A 238 -15.94 -7.42 9.41
CA ALA A 238 -17.28 -7.75 9.85
C ALA A 238 -17.42 -7.58 11.37
N LEU A 239 -16.47 -8.10 12.16
CA LEU A 239 -16.45 -7.93 13.62
C LEU A 239 -16.35 -6.46 14.02
N SER A 240 -15.56 -5.65 13.32
CA SER A 240 -15.45 -4.21 13.63
C SER A 240 -16.76 -3.45 13.38
N ARG A 241 -17.56 -3.91 12.43
CA ARG A 241 -18.86 -3.31 12.09
C ARG A 241 -20.00 -3.75 13.00
N PHE A 242 -20.13 -5.07 13.21
CA PHE A 242 -21.31 -5.66 13.81
C PHE A 242 -21.12 -6.09 15.26
N ALA A 243 -19.88 -6.34 15.70
CA ALA A 243 -19.56 -6.75 17.06
C ALA A 243 -18.28 -6.08 17.61
N PRO A 244 -18.20 -4.72 17.64
CA PRO A 244 -16.98 -4.02 18.04
C PRO A 244 -16.56 -4.31 19.49
N TRP A 245 -17.47 -4.73 20.34
CA TRP A 245 -17.18 -5.14 21.71
C TRP A 245 -16.29 -6.39 21.79
N VAL A 246 -16.41 -7.34 20.84
CA VAL A 246 -15.52 -8.51 20.74
C VAL A 246 -14.08 -8.06 20.52
N LEU A 247 -13.86 -7.11 19.61
CA LEU A 247 -12.53 -6.58 19.33
C LEU A 247 -11.96 -5.83 20.53
N ARG A 248 -12.79 -5.12 21.30
CA ARG A 248 -12.36 -4.45 22.53
C ARG A 248 -11.86 -5.45 23.59
N ILE A 249 -12.58 -6.56 23.78
CA ILE A 249 -12.17 -7.63 24.72
C ILE A 249 -10.87 -8.27 24.23
N ALA A 250 -10.77 -8.63 22.95
CA ALA A 250 -9.58 -9.22 22.36
C ALA A 250 -8.35 -8.29 22.48
N SER A 251 -8.53 -7.00 22.20
CA SER A 251 -7.46 -6.00 22.31
C SER A 251 -6.93 -5.84 23.75
N ARG A 252 -7.81 -5.88 24.75
CA ARG A 252 -7.39 -5.87 26.18
C ARG A 252 -6.51 -7.08 26.50
N ARG A 253 -6.89 -8.30 26.08
CA ARG A 253 -6.09 -9.51 26.28
C ARG A 253 -4.72 -9.43 25.57
N ILE A 254 -4.68 -8.95 24.34
CA ILE A 254 -3.42 -8.75 23.58
C ILE A 254 -2.52 -7.76 24.32
N ALA A 255 -3.06 -6.66 24.84
CA ALA A 255 -2.28 -5.66 25.56
C ALA A 255 -1.69 -6.20 26.87
N THR A 256 -2.40 -7.10 27.58
CA THR A 256 -1.93 -7.68 28.84
C THR A 256 -0.93 -8.83 28.65
N THR A 257 -1.09 -9.66 27.59
CA THR A 257 -0.21 -10.81 27.33
C THR A 257 1.07 -10.44 26.58
N ARG A 258 1.08 -9.34 25.83
CA ARG A 258 2.24 -8.83 25.12
C ARG A 258 2.82 -7.59 25.82
N GLY A 259 3.33 -7.75 27.04
CA GLY A 259 4.19 -6.74 27.68
C GLY A 259 5.48 -6.43 26.90
N GLY A 260 5.65 -7.02 25.73
CA GLY A 260 6.72 -6.86 24.76
C GLY A 260 6.16 -6.54 23.38
N TYR A 261 5.69 -5.30 23.16
CA TYR A 261 5.66 -4.78 21.80
C TYR A 261 7.08 -4.83 21.26
N ARG A 262 7.22 -5.23 19.99
CA ARG A 262 8.50 -5.31 19.29
C ARG A 262 9.47 -4.25 19.82
N THR A 263 10.40 -4.65 20.63
CA THR A 263 11.63 -3.89 20.83
C THR A 263 12.34 -3.91 19.50
N GLU A 264 12.82 -2.77 19.02
CA GLU A 264 13.70 -2.71 17.86
C GLU A 264 14.72 -3.83 17.93
N PRO A 265 15.10 -4.44 16.80
CA PRO A 265 16.22 -5.36 16.82
C PRO A 265 17.40 -4.57 17.42
N THR A 266 17.83 -4.96 18.63
CA THR A 266 19.04 -4.44 19.25
C THR A 266 20.16 -4.69 18.27
N THR A 267 20.68 -3.63 17.67
CA THR A 267 21.97 -3.63 17.00
C THR A 267 23.02 -3.86 18.09
N ASN A 268 23.53 -5.09 18.21
CA ASN A 268 24.87 -5.35 18.73
C ASN A 268 25.85 -5.17 17.60
#